data_84d263fef06ca18e7f09ed814efd83e6
#
_entry.id   84d263fef06ca18e7f09ed814efd83e6
#
_cell.length_a   1.000
_cell.length_b   1.000
_cell.length_c   1.000
_cell.angle_alpha   90.00
_cell.angle_beta   90.00
_cell.angle_gamma   90.00
#
_symmetry.space_group_name_H-M   'P 1'
#
loop_
_entity.id
_entity.type
_entity.pdbx_description
1 polymer ?
#
loop_
_entity_poly.entity_id
_entity_poly.type
_entity_poly.pdbx_seq_one_letter_code
_entity_poly.pdbx_strand_id
1 'polypeptide(L)'
;MKSKTKALRIAIAAALLASLTMVGAIQNVAYGQGGEKLTVRFTWKLKGEYAPLYVALEKGYYKAEGLDVALSEGNGAQNVLKSLAAGNEKFGYGPAVAAAQAVSQGLPVKVVALYQTSAPMGVIAFPDTPLKAPKDIEGKRLAISVGETFGDMIRPFARINNVDLDQVQLIQMDSSARTMQFLTRKIDVMSVYLSNELPQIEKRAGVKFNVIKVTDFGLSVLGSSMYVSNEFAEKNPEIVKKLLRATAKGYRDAMANPKEAARIMERHMVVPEQPDVLDRQVEATVVSTNAPAGKPIGWQTDTDWQANLNLLKETGGITDIKPLNAYFSNAYLQ
;
A
#
# COMPACT_ATOMS: atom_id res chain seq x y z
N MET A 1 -68.27 33.41 31.64
CA MET A 1 -67.74 32.89 30.33
C MET A 1 -66.34 33.36 29.96
N LYS A 2 -65.73 34.35 30.62
CA LYS A 2 -64.38 34.86 30.26
C LYS A 2 -63.18 34.10 30.89
N SER A 3 -63.42 33.17 31.84
CA SER A 3 -62.35 32.42 32.54
C SER A 3 -61.90 31.12 31.82
N LYS A 4 -62.80 30.41 31.14
CA LYS A 4 -62.48 29.14 30.45
C LYS A 4 -61.65 29.29 29.15
N THR A 5 -61.77 30.47 28.53
CA THR A 5 -61.04 30.80 27.30
C THR A 5 -59.54 31.13 27.54
N LYS A 6 -59.19 31.65 28.74
CA LYS A 6 -57.78 31.91 29.09
C LYS A 6 -57.02 30.63 29.43
N ALA A 7 -57.63 29.65 30.12
CA ALA A 7 -57.02 28.39 30.46
C ALA A 7 -56.75 27.52 29.21
N LEU A 8 -57.66 27.54 28.22
CA LEU A 8 -57.48 26.78 26.96
C LEU A 8 -56.34 27.34 26.07
N ARG A 9 -56.12 28.67 26.07
CA ARG A 9 -55.04 29.32 25.33
C ARG A 9 -53.68 29.08 25.96
N ILE A 10 -53.57 28.95 27.26
CA ILE A 10 -52.29 28.59 27.95
C ILE A 10 -51.94 27.12 27.75
N ALA A 11 -52.92 26.22 27.72
CA ALA A 11 -52.70 24.80 27.46
C ALA A 11 -52.23 24.52 26.01
N ILE A 12 -52.76 25.29 25.04
CA ILE A 12 -52.33 25.15 23.62
C ILE A 12 -50.95 25.75 23.40
N ALA A 13 -50.58 26.85 24.08
CA ALA A 13 -49.24 27.42 24.01
C ALA A 13 -48.16 26.50 24.66
N ALA A 14 -48.51 25.83 25.77
CA ALA A 14 -47.59 24.86 26.41
C ALA A 14 -47.41 23.59 25.59
N ALA A 15 -48.42 23.10 24.87
CA ALA A 15 -48.33 21.95 23.98
C ALA A 15 -47.49 22.23 22.70
N LEU A 16 -47.53 23.49 22.21
CA LEU A 16 -46.73 23.92 21.07
C LEU A 16 -45.24 24.15 21.45
N LEU A 17 -44.91 24.56 22.66
CA LEU A 17 -43.53 24.67 23.14
C LEU A 17 -42.90 23.29 23.43
N ALA A 18 -43.68 22.31 23.90
CA ALA A 18 -43.21 20.97 24.17
C ALA A 18 -42.92 20.17 22.87
N SER A 19 -43.60 20.51 21.77
CA SER A 19 -43.32 19.87 20.46
C SER A 19 -42.08 20.45 19.74
N LEU A 20 -41.61 21.67 20.10
CA LEU A 20 -40.37 22.24 19.52
C LEU A 20 -39.09 21.78 20.21
N THR A 21 -39.16 21.23 21.44
CA THR A 21 -37.99 20.72 22.16
C THR A 21 -37.68 19.24 21.88
N MET A 22 -38.58 18.51 21.20
CA MET A 22 -38.35 17.12 20.80
C MET A 22 -37.74 16.95 19.38
N VAL A 23 -37.60 18.00 18.61
CA VAL A 23 -36.99 17.96 17.26
C VAL A 23 -35.47 18.19 17.31
N GLY A 24 -34.93 18.57 18.47
CA GLY A 24 -33.48 18.85 18.64
C GLY A 24 -32.59 17.66 19.02
N ALA A 25 -33.14 16.45 19.23
CA ALA A 25 -32.39 15.32 19.80
C ALA A 25 -32.25 14.07 18.89
N ILE A 26 -32.66 14.16 17.63
CA ILE A 26 -32.46 13.08 16.65
C ILE A 26 -31.75 13.65 15.42
N GLN A 27 -30.57 14.21 15.64
CA GLN A 27 -29.51 14.23 14.63
C GLN A 27 -28.52 13.12 14.95
N ASN A 28 -28.99 11.90 15.21
CA ASN A 28 -28.28 10.74 14.80
C ASN A 28 -28.39 10.70 13.28
N VAL A 29 -27.37 11.24 12.63
CA VAL A 29 -27.16 11.10 11.20
C VAL A 29 -27.25 9.61 10.90
N ALA A 30 -28.44 9.16 10.46
CA ALA A 30 -28.55 7.97 9.66
C ALA A 30 -27.66 8.27 8.43
N TYR A 31 -26.41 7.82 8.47
CA TYR A 31 -25.64 7.61 7.26
C TYR A 31 -26.49 6.66 6.42
N GLY A 32 -27.22 7.24 5.46
CA GLY A 32 -28.08 6.53 4.57
C GLY A 32 -27.31 5.40 3.92
N GLN A 33 -27.97 4.27 3.74
CA GLN A 33 -27.54 3.17 2.88
C GLN A 33 -27.26 3.73 1.48
N GLY A 34 -25.99 4.12 1.20
CA GLY A 34 -25.56 4.78 -0.02
C GLY A 34 -24.39 5.74 0.22
N GLY A 35 -23.50 5.48 1.21
CA GLY A 35 -22.29 6.26 1.44
C GLY A 35 -21.39 6.27 0.20
N GLU A 36 -20.70 7.39 -0.03
CA GLU A 36 -19.71 7.53 -1.09
C GLU A 36 -18.78 6.31 -1.07
N LYS A 37 -18.64 5.64 -2.21
CA LYS A 37 -17.80 4.46 -2.35
C LYS A 37 -16.33 4.84 -2.14
N LEU A 38 -15.71 4.29 -1.13
CA LEU A 38 -14.29 4.53 -0.81
C LEU A 38 -13.43 3.60 -1.66
N THR A 39 -12.63 4.15 -2.54
CA THR A 39 -11.67 3.35 -3.29
C THR A 39 -10.33 3.31 -2.57
N VAL A 40 -9.78 2.09 -2.39
CA VAL A 40 -8.36 1.88 -2.10
C VAL A 40 -7.66 1.53 -3.41
N ARG A 41 -6.86 2.44 -3.92
CA ARG A 41 -6.11 2.26 -5.16
C ARG A 41 -4.76 1.60 -4.87
N PHE A 42 -4.53 0.40 -5.40
CA PHE A 42 -3.21 -0.24 -5.38
C PHE A 42 -2.26 0.47 -6.33
N THR A 43 -0.98 0.40 -6.03
CA THR A 43 0.04 0.98 -6.92
C THR A 43 0.43 0.05 -8.07
N TRP A 44 -0.02 -1.20 -8.05
CA TRP A 44 0.30 -2.20 -9.07
C TRP A 44 -0.86 -3.14 -9.40
N LYS A 45 -0.59 -4.12 -10.28
CA LYS A 45 -1.52 -5.19 -10.66
C LYS A 45 -1.74 -6.18 -9.53
N LEU A 46 -2.90 -6.85 -9.52
CA LEU A 46 -3.27 -7.80 -8.48
C LEU A 46 -2.26 -8.94 -8.35
N LYS A 47 -1.83 -9.17 -7.13
CA LYS A 47 -0.90 -10.21 -6.67
C LYS A 47 -1.29 -10.67 -5.28
N GLY A 48 -0.70 -11.76 -4.80
CA GLY A 48 -0.96 -12.28 -3.46
C GLY A 48 -0.70 -11.30 -2.31
N GLU A 49 0.10 -10.24 -2.53
CA GLU A 49 0.36 -9.21 -1.52
C GLU A 49 -0.89 -8.42 -1.09
N TYR A 50 -1.93 -8.40 -1.92
CA TYR A 50 -3.18 -7.72 -1.61
C TYR A 50 -4.20 -8.60 -0.91
N ALA A 51 -3.92 -9.89 -0.73
CA ALA A 51 -4.83 -10.85 -0.12
C ALA A 51 -5.40 -10.39 1.24
N PRO A 52 -4.63 -9.79 2.17
CA PRO A 52 -5.19 -9.32 3.43
C PRO A 52 -6.33 -8.30 3.28
N LEU A 53 -6.25 -7.41 2.28
CA LEU A 53 -7.29 -6.42 2.01
C LEU A 53 -8.55 -7.09 1.42
N TYR A 54 -8.37 -8.09 0.54
CA TYR A 54 -9.48 -8.87 0.01
C TYR A 54 -10.14 -9.77 1.06
N VAL A 55 -9.37 -10.29 2.03
CA VAL A 55 -9.91 -10.96 3.21
C VAL A 55 -10.80 -10.01 4.02
N ALA A 56 -10.34 -8.77 4.24
CA ALA A 56 -11.15 -7.76 4.94
C ALA A 56 -12.43 -7.41 4.17
N LEU A 57 -12.36 -7.35 2.83
CA LEU A 57 -13.49 -7.08 1.97
C LEU A 57 -14.51 -8.23 2.02
N GLU A 58 -14.08 -9.45 1.75
CA GLU A 58 -14.96 -10.63 1.60
C GLU A 58 -15.57 -11.07 2.94
N LYS A 59 -14.79 -11.00 4.04
CA LYS A 59 -15.32 -11.26 5.39
C LYS A 59 -16.18 -10.12 5.95
N GLY A 60 -16.38 -9.06 5.17
CA GLY A 60 -17.29 -7.98 5.51
C GLY A 60 -16.78 -7.03 6.59
N TYR A 61 -15.46 -7.01 6.89
CA TYR A 61 -14.91 -6.16 7.94
C TYR A 61 -15.07 -4.66 7.65
N TYR A 62 -14.95 -4.25 6.38
CA TYR A 62 -15.24 -2.87 5.98
C TYR A 62 -16.72 -2.51 6.20
N LYS A 63 -17.65 -3.41 5.80
CA LYS A 63 -19.10 -3.21 6.01
C LYS A 63 -19.47 -3.14 7.49
N ALA A 64 -18.81 -3.95 8.34
CA ALA A 64 -19.02 -3.92 9.79
C ALA A 64 -18.60 -2.59 10.43
N GLU A 65 -17.67 -1.86 9.81
CA GLU A 65 -17.28 -0.50 10.19
C GLU A 65 -18.16 0.58 9.53
N GLY A 66 -19.16 0.18 8.72
CA GLY A 66 -20.05 1.10 8.00
C GLY A 66 -19.42 1.72 6.75
N LEU A 67 -18.42 1.05 6.15
CA LEU A 67 -17.71 1.53 4.96
C LEU A 67 -18.10 0.70 3.72
N ASP A 68 -18.38 1.38 2.59
CA ASP A 68 -18.46 0.76 1.27
C ASP A 68 -17.12 0.91 0.55
N VAL A 69 -16.28 -0.14 0.63
CA VAL A 69 -14.90 -0.12 0.10
C VAL A 69 -14.80 -0.89 -1.21
N ALA A 70 -14.21 -0.25 -2.21
CA ALA A 70 -13.75 -0.88 -3.44
C ALA A 70 -12.22 -0.97 -3.45
N LEU A 71 -11.70 -2.14 -3.85
CA LEU A 71 -10.28 -2.37 -4.07
C LEU A 71 -9.99 -2.34 -5.57
N SER A 72 -8.95 -1.63 -6.01
CA SER A 72 -8.73 -1.36 -7.42
C SER A 72 -7.24 -1.35 -7.79
N GLU A 73 -6.91 -1.98 -8.89
CA GLU A 73 -5.55 -1.96 -9.45
C GLU A 73 -5.11 -0.56 -9.85
N GLY A 74 -3.81 -0.31 -9.79
CA GLY A 74 -3.17 0.91 -10.26
C GLY A 74 -2.05 0.64 -11.27
N ASN A 75 -1.40 1.73 -11.66
CA ASN A 75 -0.29 1.71 -12.60
C ASN A 75 0.80 2.69 -12.15
N GLY A 76 1.61 2.24 -11.19
CA GLY A 76 2.72 3.00 -10.61
C GLY A 76 2.36 3.85 -9.38
N ALA A 77 3.27 3.86 -8.41
CA ALA A 77 3.06 4.53 -7.12
C ALA A 77 2.90 6.05 -7.27
N GLN A 78 3.69 6.68 -8.14
CA GLN A 78 3.64 8.14 -8.36
C GLN A 78 2.28 8.60 -8.90
N ASN A 79 1.65 7.80 -9.78
CA ASN A 79 0.32 8.12 -10.31
C ASN A 79 -0.74 8.09 -9.21
N VAL A 80 -0.70 7.08 -8.33
CA VAL A 80 -1.62 6.96 -7.20
C VAL A 80 -1.44 8.10 -6.21
N LEU A 81 -0.19 8.45 -5.86
CA LEU A 81 0.12 9.54 -4.93
C LEU A 81 -0.31 10.91 -5.47
N LYS A 82 -0.11 11.17 -6.77
CA LYS A 82 -0.62 12.39 -7.43
C LYS A 82 -2.15 12.44 -7.44
N SER A 83 -2.80 11.30 -7.67
CA SER A 83 -4.28 11.19 -7.66
C SER A 83 -4.86 11.45 -6.27
N LEU A 84 -4.20 10.94 -5.21
CA LEU A 84 -4.54 11.25 -3.82
C LEU A 84 -4.38 12.73 -3.50
N ALA A 85 -3.23 13.33 -3.88
CA ALA A 85 -2.96 14.74 -3.65
C ALA A 85 -3.97 15.65 -4.36
N ALA A 86 -4.47 15.23 -5.52
CA ALA A 86 -5.52 15.92 -6.28
C ALA A 86 -6.95 15.65 -5.75
N GLY A 87 -7.12 14.78 -4.74
CA GLY A 87 -8.43 14.42 -4.16
C GLY A 87 -9.28 13.45 -5.01
N ASN A 88 -8.76 12.96 -6.13
CA ASN A 88 -9.46 12.02 -7.02
C ASN A 88 -9.59 10.62 -6.43
N GLU A 89 -8.63 10.21 -5.60
CA GLU A 89 -8.66 8.98 -4.81
C GLU A 89 -8.65 9.33 -3.32
N LYS A 90 -9.18 8.44 -2.47
CA LYS A 90 -9.20 8.67 -1.01
C LYS A 90 -8.09 7.92 -0.31
N PHE A 91 -7.84 6.67 -0.70
CA PHE A 91 -6.80 5.82 -0.16
C PHE A 91 -5.94 5.21 -1.27
N GLY A 92 -4.66 5.07 -0.99
CA GLY A 92 -3.72 4.33 -1.83
C GLY A 92 -2.99 3.28 -1.02
N TYR A 93 -2.58 2.20 -1.66
CA TYR A 93 -1.80 1.14 -1.03
C TYR A 93 -0.58 0.79 -1.89
N GLY A 94 0.61 0.90 -1.29
CA GLY A 94 1.87 0.60 -1.98
C GLY A 94 3.12 0.91 -1.15
N PRO A 95 4.30 1.00 -1.76
CA PRO A 95 5.57 1.19 -1.05
C PRO A 95 5.67 2.55 -0.34
N ALA A 96 5.96 2.57 0.97
CA ALA A 96 6.11 3.79 1.75
C ALA A 96 7.28 4.67 1.26
N VAL A 97 8.32 4.06 0.70
CA VAL A 97 9.44 4.79 0.09
C VAL A 97 8.98 5.74 -1.03
N ALA A 98 8.00 5.34 -1.84
CA ALA A 98 7.44 6.20 -2.88
C ALA A 98 6.67 7.40 -2.27
N ALA A 99 5.95 7.18 -1.17
CA ALA A 99 5.30 8.25 -0.42
C ALA A 99 6.34 9.19 0.20
N ALA A 100 7.46 8.67 0.73
CA ALA A 100 8.55 9.50 1.26
C ALA A 100 9.11 10.44 0.20
N GLN A 101 9.35 9.94 -1.01
CA GLN A 101 9.80 10.76 -2.14
C GLN A 101 8.76 11.82 -2.54
N ALA A 102 7.49 11.42 -2.64
CA ALA A 102 6.41 12.34 -3.00
C ALA A 102 6.25 13.48 -1.97
N VAL A 103 6.29 13.16 -0.67
CA VAL A 103 6.24 14.15 0.41
C VAL A 103 7.44 15.10 0.34
N SER A 104 8.66 14.58 0.11
CA SER A 104 9.85 15.41 -0.07
C SER A 104 9.71 16.37 -1.25
N GLN A 105 9.04 15.96 -2.31
CA GLN A 105 8.69 16.79 -3.48
C GLN A 105 7.51 17.75 -3.24
N GLY A 106 6.90 17.72 -2.06
CA GLY A 106 5.84 18.66 -1.69
C GLY A 106 4.42 18.14 -1.85
N LEU A 107 4.19 16.88 -2.24
CA LEU A 107 2.85 16.34 -2.32
C LEU A 107 2.21 16.24 -0.92
N PRO A 108 0.95 16.71 -0.75
CA PRO A 108 0.25 16.71 0.53
C PRO A 108 -0.39 15.35 0.84
N VAL A 109 0.44 14.32 0.95
CA VAL A 109 0.04 12.95 1.27
C VAL A 109 0.77 12.44 2.51
N LYS A 110 0.25 11.40 3.14
CA LYS A 110 0.79 10.84 4.38
C LYS A 110 0.58 9.32 4.42
N VAL A 111 1.54 8.60 5.02
CA VAL A 111 1.42 7.18 5.35
C VAL A 111 0.72 7.04 6.71
N VAL A 112 -0.37 6.27 6.75
CA VAL A 112 -1.18 6.06 7.96
C VAL A 112 -1.08 4.65 8.53
N ALA A 113 -0.48 3.73 7.79
CA ALA A 113 -0.07 2.39 8.28
C ALA A 113 1.06 1.84 7.41
N LEU A 114 2.04 1.16 8.03
CA LEU A 114 3.17 0.52 7.37
C LEU A 114 3.09 -1.00 7.58
N TYR A 115 2.78 -1.75 6.55
CA TYR A 115 2.59 -3.19 6.63
C TYR A 115 3.87 -4.00 6.38
N GLN A 116 4.90 -3.39 5.77
CA GLN A 116 6.21 -4.00 5.58
C GLN A 116 7.30 -2.96 5.87
N THR A 117 8.20 -3.27 6.80
CA THR A 117 9.33 -2.39 7.15
C THR A 117 10.46 -2.43 6.11
N SER A 118 10.42 -3.42 5.20
CA SER A 118 11.38 -3.54 4.10
C SER A 118 10.68 -4.02 2.83
N ALA A 119 10.91 -3.33 1.70
CA ALA A 119 10.41 -3.74 0.40
C ALA A 119 11.22 -4.96 -0.11
N PRO A 120 10.56 -6.07 -0.50
CA PRO A 120 11.24 -7.30 -0.94
C PRO A 120 11.70 -7.20 -2.40
N MET A 121 12.61 -6.27 -2.69
CA MET A 121 13.15 -6.06 -4.02
C MET A 121 14.35 -6.96 -4.30
N GLY A 122 14.51 -7.36 -5.54
CA GLY A 122 15.65 -8.11 -6.01
C GLY A 122 15.95 -7.91 -7.48
N VAL A 123 17.09 -8.46 -7.88
CA VAL A 123 17.52 -8.55 -9.27
C VAL A 123 17.78 -10.02 -9.56
N ILE A 124 17.31 -10.53 -10.69
CA ILE A 124 17.44 -11.93 -11.07
C ILE A 124 18.12 -12.12 -12.40
N ALA A 125 18.81 -13.25 -12.53
CA ALA A 125 19.39 -13.73 -13.79
C ALA A 125 19.20 -15.25 -13.92
N PHE A 126 19.27 -15.76 -15.12
CA PHE A 126 19.29 -17.22 -15.35
C PHE A 126 20.50 -17.89 -14.68
N PRO A 127 20.44 -19.19 -14.36
CA PRO A 127 21.53 -19.91 -13.64
C PRO A 127 22.89 -19.83 -14.33
N ASP A 128 22.89 -19.75 -15.65
CA ASP A 128 24.12 -19.66 -16.49
C ASP A 128 24.68 -18.22 -16.61
N THR A 129 23.94 -17.22 -16.09
CA THR A 129 24.38 -15.83 -16.04
C THR A 129 24.87 -15.51 -14.63
N PRO A 130 26.16 -15.24 -14.42
CA PRO A 130 26.68 -14.91 -13.09
C PRO A 130 25.98 -13.68 -12.49
N LEU A 131 25.46 -13.84 -11.28
CA LEU A 131 24.80 -12.77 -10.50
C LEU A 131 24.93 -13.11 -9.01
N LYS A 132 26.06 -12.74 -8.39
CA LYS A 132 26.38 -12.98 -6.99
C LYS A 132 26.53 -11.71 -6.18
N ALA A 133 26.94 -10.63 -6.84
CA ALA A 133 27.16 -9.32 -6.22
C ALA A 133 26.58 -8.20 -7.11
N PRO A 134 26.27 -7.01 -6.55
CA PRO A 134 25.73 -5.89 -7.32
C PRO A 134 26.53 -5.53 -8.56
N LYS A 135 27.84 -5.58 -8.49
CA LYS A 135 28.72 -5.32 -9.65
C LYS A 135 28.54 -6.27 -10.82
N ASP A 136 27.98 -7.44 -10.60
CA ASP A 136 27.73 -8.40 -11.69
C ASP A 136 26.66 -7.91 -12.69
N ILE A 137 25.97 -6.79 -12.40
CA ILE A 137 25.07 -6.14 -13.37
C ILE A 137 25.80 -5.27 -14.41
N GLU A 138 27.04 -4.88 -14.15
CA GLU A 138 27.89 -4.15 -15.11
C GLU A 138 28.11 -5.00 -16.38
N GLY A 139 28.08 -4.36 -17.54
CA GLY A 139 28.15 -5.00 -18.84
C GLY A 139 26.88 -5.75 -19.27
N LYS A 140 25.80 -5.70 -18.49
CA LYS A 140 24.55 -6.45 -18.77
C LYS A 140 23.40 -5.53 -19.17
N ARG A 141 22.43 -6.13 -19.89
CA ARG A 141 21.13 -5.54 -20.17
C ARG A 141 20.23 -5.78 -18.95
N LEU A 142 19.99 -4.71 -18.18
CA LEU A 142 19.09 -4.72 -17.01
C LEU A 142 17.74 -4.14 -17.39
N ALA A 143 16.68 -4.94 -17.31
CA ALA A 143 15.32 -4.46 -17.51
C ALA A 143 14.64 -4.06 -16.20
N ILE A 144 14.00 -2.91 -16.23
CA ILE A 144 13.13 -2.37 -15.19
C ILE A 144 11.77 -2.02 -15.78
N SER A 145 10.71 -1.96 -14.94
CA SER A 145 9.40 -1.49 -15.38
C SER A 145 9.21 0.00 -15.11
N VAL A 146 8.42 0.64 -15.96
CA VAL A 146 7.97 2.02 -15.72
C VAL A 146 7.19 2.09 -14.42
N GLY A 147 7.61 2.96 -13.49
CA GLY A 147 6.93 3.22 -12.22
C GLY A 147 7.10 2.13 -11.16
N GLU A 148 8.02 1.19 -11.34
CA GLU A 148 8.38 0.23 -10.29
C GLU A 148 9.35 0.83 -9.28
N THR A 149 9.28 0.35 -8.04
CA THR A 149 10.09 0.89 -6.92
C THR A 149 11.59 0.73 -7.15
N PHE A 150 12.07 -0.40 -7.70
CA PHE A 150 13.49 -0.59 -7.96
C PHE A 150 14.02 0.34 -9.04
N GLY A 151 13.22 0.69 -10.05
CA GLY A 151 13.59 1.66 -11.06
C GLY A 151 13.92 3.03 -10.46
N ASP A 152 13.15 3.45 -9.44
CA ASP A 152 13.42 4.69 -8.69
C ASP A 152 14.64 4.53 -7.75
N MET A 153 14.94 3.30 -7.32
CA MET A 153 15.99 2.98 -6.36
C MET A 153 17.29 2.49 -7.00
N ILE A 154 17.38 2.36 -8.34
CA ILE A 154 18.59 1.83 -9.00
C ILE A 154 19.82 2.73 -8.76
N ARG A 155 19.66 4.06 -8.78
CA ARG A 155 20.74 5.01 -8.52
C ARG A 155 21.24 4.94 -7.07
N PRO A 156 20.34 4.97 -6.02
CA PRO A 156 20.71 4.64 -4.66
C PRO A 156 21.45 3.32 -4.51
N PHE A 157 20.92 2.24 -5.10
CA PHE A 157 21.54 0.91 -5.04
C PHE A 157 22.96 0.90 -5.65
N ALA A 158 23.11 1.50 -6.82
CA ALA A 158 24.40 1.60 -7.50
C ALA A 158 25.43 2.39 -6.67
N ARG A 159 25.02 3.52 -6.08
CA ARG A 159 25.89 4.36 -5.24
C ARG A 159 26.40 3.61 -4.01
N ILE A 160 25.52 2.90 -3.28
CA ILE A 160 25.89 2.11 -2.08
C ILE A 160 26.92 1.02 -2.45
N ASN A 161 26.76 0.41 -3.62
CA ASN A 161 27.52 -0.77 -4.03
C ASN A 161 28.65 -0.47 -5.02
N ASN A 162 28.95 0.81 -5.28
CA ASN A 162 29.95 1.25 -6.24
C ASN A 162 29.77 0.64 -7.63
N VAL A 163 28.51 0.46 -8.08
CA VAL A 163 28.17 0.00 -9.43
C VAL A 163 28.25 1.18 -10.38
N ASP A 164 28.96 1.01 -11.48
CA ASP A 164 29.03 1.97 -12.57
C ASP A 164 27.83 1.82 -13.52
N LEU A 165 26.84 2.68 -13.38
CA LEU A 165 25.63 2.62 -14.20
C LEU A 165 25.87 2.94 -15.69
N ASP A 166 26.98 3.59 -16.04
CA ASP A 166 27.32 3.83 -17.45
C ASP A 166 27.73 2.53 -18.15
N GLN A 167 28.12 1.52 -17.38
CA GLN A 167 28.38 0.17 -17.88
C GLN A 167 27.10 -0.71 -17.89
N VAL A 168 25.97 -0.27 -17.37
CA VAL A 168 24.72 -1.03 -17.34
C VAL A 168 23.81 -0.55 -18.46
N GLN A 169 23.44 -1.43 -19.38
CA GLN A 169 22.40 -1.10 -20.36
C GLN A 169 21.03 -1.17 -19.70
N LEU A 170 20.61 -0.05 -19.08
CA LEU A 170 19.31 0.07 -18.43
C LEU A 170 18.19 0.22 -19.47
N ILE A 171 17.23 -0.75 -19.47
CA ILE A 171 16.14 -0.80 -20.43
C ILE A 171 14.83 -0.69 -19.66
N GLN A 172 14.08 0.37 -19.92
CA GLN A 172 12.78 0.59 -19.27
C GLN A 172 11.64 0.20 -20.22
N MET A 173 10.71 -0.62 -19.75
CA MET A 173 9.58 -1.11 -20.54
C MET A 173 8.38 -1.44 -19.70
N ASP A 174 7.26 -1.85 -20.32
CA ASP A 174 6.09 -2.40 -19.62
C ASP A 174 6.43 -3.71 -18.91
N SER A 175 5.79 -3.99 -17.78
CA SER A 175 6.08 -5.17 -16.96
C SER A 175 5.86 -6.52 -17.69
N SER A 176 4.88 -6.59 -18.57
CA SER A 176 4.60 -7.80 -19.34
C SER A 176 5.67 -8.01 -20.41
N ALA A 177 6.07 -6.94 -21.10
CA ALA A 177 7.16 -6.97 -22.08
C ALA A 177 8.50 -7.32 -21.41
N ARG A 178 8.79 -6.73 -20.24
CA ARG A 178 9.99 -7.02 -19.42
C ARG A 178 10.11 -8.52 -19.12
N THR A 179 9.05 -9.12 -18.58
CA THR A 179 9.02 -10.53 -18.25
C THR A 179 9.22 -11.43 -19.50
N MET A 180 8.54 -11.10 -20.59
CA MET A 180 8.66 -11.87 -21.84
C MET A 180 10.07 -11.78 -22.43
N GLN A 181 10.67 -10.59 -22.47
CA GLN A 181 12.02 -10.41 -23.01
C GLN A 181 13.08 -11.09 -22.14
N PHE A 182 12.89 -11.09 -20.82
CA PHE A 182 13.76 -11.83 -19.91
C PHE A 182 13.66 -13.35 -20.15
N LEU A 183 12.45 -13.91 -20.20
CA LEU A 183 12.23 -15.33 -20.43
C LEU A 183 12.74 -15.80 -21.80
N THR A 184 12.74 -14.93 -22.81
CA THR A 184 13.30 -15.20 -24.15
C THR A 184 14.78 -14.84 -24.29
N ARG A 185 15.49 -14.58 -23.18
CA ARG A 185 16.95 -14.30 -23.14
C ARG A 185 17.36 -13.03 -23.92
N LYS A 186 16.45 -12.13 -24.20
CA LYS A 186 16.77 -10.80 -24.81
C LYS A 186 17.27 -9.80 -23.79
N ILE A 187 17.08 -10.09 -22.50
CA ILE A 187 17.53 -9.34 -21.33
C ILE A 187 18.35 -10.30 -20.46
N ASP A 188 19.43 -9.81 -19.90
CA ASP A 188 20.34 -10.61 -19.08
C ASP A 188 19.93 -10.65 -17.62
N VAL A 189 19.44 -9.50 -17.12
CA VAL A 189 19.11 -9.27 -15.71
C VAL A 189 17.80 -8.52 -15.63
N MET A 190 16.96 -8.86 -14.66
CA MET A 190 15.65 -8.24 -14.48
C MET A 190 15.40 -7.92 -13.00
N SER A 191 14.85 -6.75 -12.71
CA SER A 191 14.32 -6.41 -11.39
C SER A 191 13.04 -7.20 -11.09
N VAL A 192 12.83 -7.57 -9.83
CA VAL A 192 11.63 -8.28 -9.37
C VAL A 192 11.25 -7.89 -7.94
N TYR A 193 9.98 -8.02 -7.63
CA TYR A 193 9.52 -8.18 -6.26
C TYR A 193 9.60 -9.65 -5.87
N LEU A 194 10.44 -9.98 -4.90
CA LEU A 194 10.77 -11.35 -4.52
C LEU A 194 9.58 -12.14 -3.97
N SER A 195 8.66 -11.45 -3.29
CA SER A 195 7.45 -12.05 -2.74
C SER A 195 6.41 -12.38 -3.81
N ASN A 196 6.37 -11.64 -4.92
CA ASN A 196 5.27 -11.69 -5.89
C ASN A 196 5.71 -12.20 -7.26
N GLU A 197 6.63 -11.47 -7.91
CA GLU A 197 7.00 -11.73 -9.31
C GLU A 197 7.91 -12.94 -9.44
N LEU A 198 8.87 -13.10 -8.51
CA LEU A 198 9.84 -14.20 -8.59
C LEU A 198 9.15 -15.58 -8.61
N PRO A 199 8.19 -15.92 -7.71
CA PRO A 199 7.48 -17.20 -7.76
C PRO A 199 6.82 -17.48 -9.11
N GLN A 200 6.19 -16.46 -9.70
CA GLN A 200 5.49 -16.55 -10.97
C GLN A 200 6.47 -16.80 -12.14
N ILE A 201 7.58 -16.07 -12.15
CA ILE A 201 8.57 -16.15 -13.24
C ILE A 201 9.33 -17.48 -13.18
N GLU A 202 9.72 -17.95 -11.99
CA GLU A 202 10.29 -19.27 -11.77
C GLU A 202 9.39 -20.39 -12.29
N LYS A 203 8.09 -20.29 -11.98
CA LYS A 203 7.09 -21.29 -12.43
C LYS A 203 6.98 -21.32 -13.95
N ARG A 204 6.96 -20.14 -14.61
CA ARG A 204 6.90 -20.03 -16.08
C ARG A 204 8.16 -20.52 -16.75
N ALA A 205 9.32 -20.25 -16.16
CA ALA A 205 10.62 -20.64 -16.70
C ALA A 205 10.97 -22.12 -16.43
N GLY A 206 10.37 -22.74 -15.42
CA GLY A 206 10.71 -24.08 -14.96
C GLY A 206 12.09 -24.19 -14.31
N VAL A 207 12.70 -23.05 -13.92
CA VAL A 207 14.04 -23.00 -13.32
C VAL A 207 14.07 -22.06 -12.11
N LYS A 208 15.07 -22.27 -11.24
CA LYS A 208 15.43 -21.29 -10.21
C LYS A 208 16.43 -20.30 -10.78
N PHE A 209 16.32 -19.05 -10.42
CA PHE A 209 17.21 -17.98 -10.86
C PHE A 209 18.32 -17.71 -9.86
N ASN A 210 19.44 -17.13 -10.33
CA ASN A 210 20.37 -16.41 -9.48
C ASN A 210 19.65 -15.13 -8.98
N VAL A 211 19.74 -14.82 -7.69
CA VAL A 211 19.01 -13.71 -7.06
C VAL A 211 19.94 -12.87 -6.22
N ILE A 212 19.97 -11.58 -6.47
CA ILE A 212 20.45 -10.55 -5.54
C ILE A 212 19.24 -9.97 -4.82
N LYS A 213 19.17 -10.13 -3.49
CA LYS A 213 18.25 -9.38 -2.65
C LYS A 213 18.89 -8.05 -2.35
N VAL A 214 18.23 -6.95 -2.70
CA VAL A 214 18.85 -5.62 -2.53
C VAL A 214 19.09 -5.24 -1.07
N THR A 215 18.32 -5.81 -0.15
CA THR A 215 18.51 -5.64 1.30
C THR A 215 19.81 -6.21 1.83
N ASP A 216 20.28 -7.31 1.25
CA ASP A 216 21.55 -7.95 1.64
C ASP A 216 22.77 -7.08 1.25
N PHE A 217 22.54 -6.07 0.41
CA PHE A 217 23.52 -5.12 -0.10
C PHE A 217 23.21 -3.67 0.28
N GLY A 218 22.65 -3.46 1.46
CA GLY A 218 22.51 -2.15 2.09
C GLY A 218 21.34 -1.29 1.63
N LEU A 219 20.51 -1.74 0.66
CA LEU A 219 19.34 -0.99 0.27
C LEU A 219 18.07 -1.59 0.90
N SER A 220 17.75 -1.15 2.12
CA SER A 220 16.48 -1.48 2.77
C SER A 220 15.58 -0.24 2.78
N VAL A 221 14.50 -0.28 2.03
CA VAL A 221 13.51 0.81 1.96
C VAL A 221 12.15 0.34 2.41
N LEU A 222 11.36 1.26 3.00
CA LEU A 222 10.04 0.95 3.54
C LEU A 222 9.09 0.45 2.45
N GLY A 223 8.46 -0.70 2.74
CA GLY A 223 7.61 -1.44 1.82
C GLY A 223 6.13 -1.04 1.89
N SER A 224 5.25 -2.03 1.79
CA SER A 224 3.80 -1.85 1.66
C SER A 224 3.18 -1.05 2.79
N SER A 225 2.35 -0.09 2.43
CA SER A 225 1.74 0.88 3.35
C SER A 225 0.42 1.39 2.82
N MET A 226 -0.39 2.00 3.70
CA MET A 226 -1.60 2.73 3.35
C MET A 226 -1.31 4.23 3.30
N TYR A 227 -1.71 4.87 2.21
CA TYR A 227 -1.60 6.32 2.01
C TYR A 227 -2.95 7.01 2.09
N VAL A 228 -2.91 8.30 2.41
CA VAL A 228 -4.07 9.19 2.37
C VAL A 228 -3.60 10.61 2.06
N SER A 229 -4.45 11.47 1.48
CA SER A 229 -4.11 12.90 1.42
C SER A 229 -4.24 13.53 2.81
N ASN A 230 -3.42 14.55 3.10
CA ASN A 230 -3.48 15.26 4.38
C ASN A 230 -4.87 15.82 4.62
N GLU A 231 -5.46 16.46 3.61
CA GLU A 231 -6.79 17.08 3.67
C GLU A 231 -7.87 16.04 4.02
N PHE A 232 -7.87 14.89 3.36
CA PHE A 232 -8.86 13.85 3.62
C PHE A 232 -8.72 13.29 5.04
N ALA A 233 -7.48 13.03 5.50
CA ALA A 233 -7.21 12.50 6.83
C ALA A 233 -7.65 13.47 7.94
N GLU A 234 -7.43 14.77 7.74
CA GLU A 234 -7.83 15.82 8.70
C GLU A 234 -9.36 16.01 8.77
N LYS A 235 -10.03 15.97 7.61
CA LYS A 235 -11.48 16.12 7.54
C LYS A 235 -12.25 14.87 7.94
N ASN A 236 -11.67 13.67 7.78
CA ASN A 236 -12.33 12.39 7.95
C ASN A 236 -11.53 11.40 8.82
N PRO A 237 -11.04 11.79 10.01
CA PRO A 237 -10.17 10.94 10.83
C PRO A 237 -10.83 9.61 11.21
N GLU A 238 -12.14 9.60 11.47
CA GLU A 238 -12.87 8.38 11.84
C GLU A 238 -13.01 7.40 10.67
N ILE A 239 -13.13 7.89 9.43
CA ILE A 239 -13.14 7.03 8.24
C ILE A 239 -11.78 6.34 8.10
N VAL A 240 -10.68 7.08 8.29
CA VAL A 240 -9.32 6.52 8.24
C VAL A 240 -9.13 5.45 9.31
N LYS A 241 -9.51 5.71 10.57
CA LYS A 241 -9.43 4.73 11.67
C LYS A 241 -10.22 3.47 11.39
N LYS A 242 -11.47 3.61 10.93
CA LYS A 242 -12.35 2.49 10.58
C LYS A 242 -11.74 1.62 9.49
N LEU A 243 -11.23 2.24 8.42
CA LEU A 243 -10.60 1.51 7.31
C LEU A 243 -9.37 0.74 7.78
N LEU A 244 -8.48 1.36 8.56
CA LEU A 244 -7.28 0.72 9.09
C LEU A 244 -7.61 -0.43 10.05
N ARG A 245 -8.61 -0.25 10.92
CA ARG A 245 -9.06 -1.29 11.85
C ARG A 245 -9.62 -2.52 11.12
N ALA A 246 -10.45 -2.29 10.09
CA ALA A 246 -10.96 -3.37 9.23
C ALA A 246 -9.83 -4.07 8.45
N THR A 247 -8.91 -3.30 7.88
CA THR A 247 -7.73 -3.83 7.18
C THR A 247 -6.87 -4.67 8.11
N ALA A 248 -6.63 -4.23 9.35
CA ALA A 248 -5.85 -4.97 10.33
C ALA A 248 -6.50 -6.32 10.71
N LYS A 249 -7.86 -6.41 10.72
CA LYS A 249 -8.57 -7.70 10.88
C LYS A 249 -8.27 -8.63 9.71
N GLY A 250 -8.31 -8.13 8.48
CA GLY A 250 -7.96 -8.91 7.29
C GLY A 250 -6.53 -9.43 7.30
N TYR A 251 -5.58 -8.61 7.76
CA TYR A 251 -4.20 -9.05 7.96
C TYR A 251 -4.08 -10.16 9.01
N ARG A 252 -4.75 -10.02 10.16
CA ARG A 252 -4.74 -11.08 11.20
C ARG A 252 -5.28 -12.41 10.68
N ASP A 253 -6.38 -12.38 9.95
CA ASP A 253 -6.97 -13.59 9.37
C ASP A 253 -6.07 -14.20 8.31
N ALA A 254 -5.46 -13.38 7.45
CA ALA A 254 -4.53 -13.85 6.43
C ALA A 254 -3.27 -14.49 7.07
N MET A 255 -2.76 -13.93 8.16
CA MET A 255 -1.65 -14.49 8.93
C MET A 255 -2.04 -15.82 9.60
N ALA A 256 -3.27 -15.93 10.12
CA ALA A 256 -3.77 -17.14 10.74
C ALA A 256 -4.01 -18.27 9.73
N ASN A 257 -4.48 -17.94 8.53
CA ASN A 257 -4.77 -18.92 7.46
C ASN A 257 -4.38 -18.38 6.08
N PRO A 258 -3.08 -18.42 5.72
CA PRO A 258 -2.60 -17.93 4.43
C PRO A 258 -3.24 -18.62 3.21
N LYS A 259 -3.56 -19.91 3.33
CA LYS A 259 -4.20 -20.67 2.24
C LYS A 259 -5.63 -20.20 1.97
N GLU A 260 -6.42 -19.94 3.02
CA GLU A 260 -7.74 -19.34 2.87
C GLU A 260 -7.64 -17.96 2.21
N ALA A 261 -6.70 -17.13 2.66
CA ALA A 261 -6.45 -15.81 2.10
C ALA A 261 -6.08 -15.89 0.61
N ALA A 262 -5.28 -16.88 0.20
CA ALA A 262 -4.96 -17.13 -1.20
C ALA A 262 -6.21 -17.52 -2.02
N ARG A 263 -7.07 -18.39 -1.49
CA ARG A 263 -8.34 -18.75 -2.17
C ARG A 263 -9.31 -17.57 -2.28
N ILE A 264 -9.34 -16.69 -1.26
CA ILE A 264 -10.11 -15.44 -1.33
C ILE A 264 -9.55 -14.55 -2.44
N MET A 265 -8.25 -14.32 -2.47
CA MET A 265 -7.60 -13.50 -3.48
C MET A 265 -7.84 -14.00 -4.91
N GLU A 266 -7.75 -15.31 -5.12
CA GLU A 266 -7.96 -15.96 -6.42
C GLU A 266 -9.31 -15.59 -7.04
N ARG A 267 -10.40 -15.55 -6.23
CA ARG A 267 -11.76 -15.22 -6.70
C ARG A 267 -11.89 -13.79 -7.23
N HIS A 268 -10.99 -12.91 -6.85
CA HIS A 268 -11.00 -11.50 -7.27
C HIS A 268 -10.04 -11.19 -8.42
N MET A 269 -9.22 -12.15 -8.84
CA MET A 269 -8.29 -11.97 -9.96
C MET A 269 -9.00 -12.18 -11.29
N VAL A 270 -8.91 -11.19 -12.19
CA VAL A 270 -9.45 -11.31 -13.57
C VAL A 270 -8.69 -12.38 -14.36
N VAL A 271 -7.36 -12.42 -14.18
CA VAL A 271 -6.51 -13.48 -14.72
C VAL A 271 -6.02 -14.30 -13.53
N PRO A 272 -6.53 -15.53 -13.35
CA PRO A 272 -6.13 -16.37 -12.23
C PRO A 272 -4.63 -16.65 -12.24
N GLU A 273 -4.02 -16.61 -11.07
CA GLU A 273 -2.65 -17.10 -10.85
C GLU A 273 -2.70 -18.61 -10.56
N GLN A 274 -1.62 -19.32 -10.80
CA GLN A 274 -1.54 -20.72 -10.42
C GLN A 274 -1.60 -20.84 -8.89
N PRO A 275 -2.38 -21.80 -8.33
CA PRO A 275 -2.63 -21.88 -6.89
C PRO A 275 -1.37 -21.96 -6.05
N ASP A 276 -0.36 -22.73 -6.47
CA ASP A 276 0.92 -22.87 -5.77
C ASP A 276 1.77 -21.58 -5.81
N VAL A 277 1.64 -20.79 -6.86
CA VAL A 277 2.29 -19.48 -6.97
C VAL A 277 1.60 -18.48 -6.03
N LEU A 278 0.27 -18.45 -6.06
CA LEU A 278 -0.51 -17.55 -5.22
C LEU A 278 -0.33 -17.85 -3.73
N ASP A 279 -0.29 -19.14 -3.35
CA ASP A 279 0.01 -19.57 -1.99
C ASP A 279 1.37 -19.03 -1.52
N ARG A 280 2.42 -19.16 -2.33
CA ARG A 280 3.75 -18.62 -2.03
C ARG A 280 3.78 -17.10 -1.91
N GLN A 281 3.02 -16.40 -2.75
CA GLN A 281 2.91 -14.94 -2.70
C GLN A 281 2.25 -14.47 -1.40
N VAL A 282 1.15 -15.12 -1.01
CA VAL A 282 0.43 -14.79 0.24
C VAL A 282 1.27 -15.15 1.46
N GLU A 283 1.91 -16.32 1.49
CA GLU A 283 2.84 -16.71 2.56
C GLU A 283 3.96 -15.68 2.75
N ALA A 284 4.61 -15.27 1.67
CA ALA A 284 5.67 -14.27 1.74
C ALA A 284 5.17 -12.93 2.29
N THR A 285 3.94 -12.55 1.94
CA THR A 285 3.31 -11.32 2.42
C THR A 285 3.03 -11.38 3.92
N VAL A 286 2.41 -12.47 4.40
CA VAL A 286 2.04 -12.57 5.82
C VAL A 286 3.25 -12.74 6.73
N VAL A 287 4.28 -13.45 6.27
CA VAL A 287 5.56 -13.60 7.01
C VAL A 287 6.28 -12.25 7.18
N SER A 288 6.18 -11.38 6.17
CA SER A 288 6.80 -10.05 6.21
C SER A 288 5.91 -8.97 6.82
N THR A 289 4.73 -9.33 7.34
CA THR A 289 3.79 -8.33 7.89
C THR A 289 4.34 -7.68 9.16
N ASN A 290 4.33 -6.35 9.18
CA ASN A 290 4.71 -5.55 10.33
C ASN A 290 3.62 -5.58 11.41
N ALA A 291 3.79 -6.49 12.36
CA ALA A 291 2.89 -6.70 13.49
C ALA A 291 3.69 -6.71 14.80
N PRO A 292 4.24 -5.56 15.25
CA PRO A 292 5.09 -5.53 16.44
C PRO A 292 4.30 -5.81 17.71
N ALA A 293 4.93 -6.51 18.66
CA ALA A 293 4.29 -6.90 19.92
C ALA A 293 3.73 -5.68 20.68
N GLY A 294 2.49 -5.79 21.14
CA GLY A 294 1.82 -4.73 21.90
C GLY A 294 1.45 -3.47 21.09
N LYS A 295 1.54 -3.54 19.77
CA LYS A 295 1.14 -2.45 18.87
C LYS A 295 0.14 -2.94 17.82
N PRO A 296 -0.68 -2.06 17.25
CA PRO A 296 -1.51 -2.40 16.09
C PRO A 296 -0.66 -2.84 14.88
N ILE A 297 -1.23 -3.73 14.05
CA ILE A 297 -0.66 -4.04 12.73
C ILE A 297 -0.54 -2.74 11.92
N GLY A 298 0.63 -2.54 11.31
CA GLY A 298 0.91 -1.34 10.55
C GLY A 298 1.51 -0.19 11.37
N TRP A 299 1.87 -0.42 12.64
CA TRP A 299 2.53 0.56 13.49
C TRP A 299 3.86 1.02 12.88
N GLN A 300 4.14 2.32 12.99
CA GLN A 300 5.31 2.96 12.40
C GLN A 300 6.22 3.50 13.50
N THR A 301 7.53 3.38 13.32
CA THR A 301 8.51 3.93 14.28
C THR A 301 9.30 5.09 13.67
N ASP A 302 9.63 6.07 14.51
CA ASP A 302 10.50 7.18 14.10
C ASP A 302 11.86 6.66 13.61
N THR A 303 12.36 5.59 14.24
CA THR A 303 13.66 4.96 13.90
C THR A 303 13.65 4.43 12.47
N ASP A 304 12.62 3.66 12.07
CA ASP A 304 12.53 3.11 10.71
C ASP A 304 12.41 4.21 9.66
N TRP A 305 11.57 5.22 9.95
CA TRP A 305 11.40 6.35 9.05
C TRP A 305 12.67 7.19 8.94
N GLN A 306 13.33 7.51 10.04
CA GLN A 306 14.56 8.31 10.01
C GLN A 306 15.68 7.58 9.27
N ALA A 307 15.86 6.27 9.53
CA ALA A 307 16.84 5.45 8.80
C ALA A 307 16.58 5.45 7.30
N ASN A 308 15.31 5.29 6.90
CA ASN A 308 14.93 5.27 5.49
C ASN A 308 15.13 6.63 4.81
N LEU A 309 14.75 7.74 5.48
CA LEU A 309 14.92 9.09 4.95
C LEU A 309 16.40 9.48 4.83
N ASN A 310 17.23 9.09 5.81
CA ASN A 310 18.67 9.29 5.75
C ASN A 310 19.27 8.55 4.55
N LEU A 311 18.92 7.26 4.37
CA LEU A 311 19.34 6.47 3.24
C LEU A 311 18.97 7.13 1.91
N LEU A 312 17.72 7.59 1.78
CA LEU A 312 17.24 8.27 0.56
C LEU A 312 18.00 9.57 0.31
N LYS A 313 18.29 10.36 1.34
CA LYS A 313 19.04 11.60 1.22
C LYS A 313 20.48 11.34 0.82
N GLU A 314 21.18 10.44 1.50
CA GLU A 314 22.56 10.07 1.22
C GLU A 314 22.76 9.51 -0.18
N THR A 315 21.77 8.80 -0.67
CA THR A 315 21.80 8.18 -2.02
C THR A 315 21.22 9.04 -3.13
N GLY A 316 20.70 10.24 -2.81
CA GLY A 316 20.14 11.18 -3.78
C GLY A 316 18.71 10.83 -4.22
N GLY A 317 18.03 9.95 -3.49
CA GLY A 317 16.62 9.64 -3.71
C GLY A 317 15.66 10.75 -3.28
N ILE A 318 16.12 11.63 -2.36
CA ILE A 318 15.46 12.87 -1.95
C ILE A 318 16.53 13.95 -1.69
N THR A 319 16.14 15.23 -1.81
CA THR A 319 17.04 16.36 -1.53
C THR A 319 17.05 16.75 -0.05
N ASP A 320 15.87 16.82 0.56
CA ASP A 320 15.69 17.29 1.91
C ASP A 320 14.77 16.40 2.74
N ILE A 321 15.05 16.30 4.03
CA ILE A 321 14.21 15.60 5.01
C ILE A 321 13.36 16.64 5.72
N LYS A 322 12.04 16.52 5.59
CA LYS A 322 11.06 17.28 6.35
C LYS A 322 10.89 16.67 7.76
N PRO A 323 10.23 17.35 8.71
CA PRO A 323 9.86 16.73 9.98
C PRO A 323 9.09 15.42 9.79
N LEU A 324 9.32 14.41 10.62
CA LEU A 324 8.77 13.06 10.48
C LEU A 324 7.24 13.03 10.38
N ASN A 325 6.55 13.91 11.09
CA ASN A 325 5.09 14.04 11.04
C ASN A 325 4.54 14.50 9.68
N ALA A 326 5.40 14.97 8.77
CA ALA A 326 5.00 15.23 7.38
C ALA A 326 4.85 13.93 6.59
N TYR A 327 5.60 12.89 6.93
CA TYR A 327 5.65 11.62 6.19
C TYR A 327 4.62 10.61 6.67
N PHE A 328 4.43 10.49 7.99
CA PHE A 328 3.55 9.48 8.56
C PHE A 328 2.80 9.92 9.82
N SER A 329 1.80 9.14 10.20
CA SER A 329 1.08 9.31 11.46
C SER A 329 0.50 7.99 11.95
N ASN A 330 0.71 7.68 13.25
CA ASN A 330 0.06 6.58 13.95
C ASN A 330 -1.27 6.97 14.62
N ALA A 331 -1.70 8.24 14.51
CA ALA A 331 -2.89 8.75 15.20
C ALA A 331 -4.20 8.04 14.79
N TYR A 332 -4.18 7.31 13.68
CA TYR A 332 -5.31 6.57 13.14
C TYR A 332 -5.27 5.06 13.45
N LEU A 333 -4.17 4.55 14.00
CA LEU A 333 -4.02 3.15 14.42
C LEU A 333 -4.55 2.95 15.84
N GLN A 334 -5.38 1.94 16.05
CA GLN A 334 -5.99 1.58 17.33
C GLN A 334 -5.83 0.08 17.63
#